data_fa6a87db2fcbda6e5ccfa9529e13fe86
#
_entry.id   fa6a87db2fcbda6e5ccfa9529e13fe86
#
_cell.length_a   1.000
_cell.length_b   1.000
_cell.length_c   1.000
_cell.angle_alpha   90.00
_cell.angle_beta   90.00
_cell.angle_gamma   90.00
#
_symmetry.space_group_name_H-M   'P 1'
#
loop_
_entity.id
_entity.type
_entity.pdbx_description
1 polymer ?
#
loop_
_entity_poly.entity_id
_entity_poly.type
_entity_poly.pdbx_seq_one_letter_code
_entity_poly.pdbx_strand_id
1 'polypeptide(L)'
;QLEAEGFKGIFVGSGAGLPNFMNIKGENSLNIMSSNEYLTRVNLMDAANPLADTPLNIGKHVLVVGGGNTAMDSCRTAKRLGGDVTLVYRRSEAEMPARLEEVKHAKEEGINFLTLHNPIEYIADEKGAVKAAVLQVMELGEPDASGRRSPVPVEDKTVTLDVDQVIVAVGVSPNPLVPKSIEG
;
A
#
# COMPACT_ATOMS: atom_id res chain seq x y z
N GLN A 1 -32.79 -1.35 -17.61
CA GLN A 1 -33.89 -1.01 -16.73
C GLN A 1 -34.05 0.52 -16.60
N LEU A 2 -33.03 1.27 -16.14
CA LEU A 2 -33.07 2.72 -15.96
C LEU A 2 -33.39 3.49 -17.27
N GLU A 3 -32.85 3.05 -18.40
CA GLU A 3 -33.18 3.63 -19.72
C GLU A 3 -34.68 3.44 -20.07
N ALA A 4 -35.21 2.27 -19.75
CA ALA A 4 -36.66 1.98 -19.96
C ALA A 4 -37.56 2.82 -19.04
N GLU A 5 -37.03 3.31 -17.92
CA GLU A 5 -37.68 4.24 -16.98
C GLU A 5 -37.53 5.70 -17.41
N GLY A 6 -36.87 5.96 -18.55
CA GLY A 6 -36.75 7.29 -19.17
C GLY A 6 -35.55 8.12 -18.74
N PHE A 7 -34.61 7.57 -17.99
CA PHE A 7 -33.37 8.27 -17.65
C PHE A 7 -32.52 8.48 -18.90
N LYS A 8 -32.05 9.71 -19.12
CA LYS A 8 -31.25 10.10 -20.30
C LYS A 8 -29.75 10.03 -20.09
N GLY A 9 -29.31 9.92 -18.84
CA GLY A 9 -27.91 9.75 -18.47
C GLY A 9 -27.82 9.02 -17.13
N ILE A 10 -26.79 8.17 -17.01
CA ILE A 10 -26.53 7.37 -15.82
C ILE A 10 -25.12 7.67 -15.35
N PHE A 11 -24.96 8.19 -14.15
CA PHE A 11 -23.66 8.40 -13.53
C PHE A 11 -23.31 7.23 -12.61
N VAL A 12 -22.18 6.55 -12.88
CA VAL A 12 -21.70 5.44 -12.07
C VAL A 12 -20.63 5.94 -11.11
N GLY A 13 -21.00 6.14 -9.86
CA GLY A 13 -20.14 6.65 -8.79
C GLY A 13 -19.74 5.60 -7.76
N SER A 14 -19.40 4.37 -8.18
CA SER A 14 -19.10 3.24 -7.29
C SER A 14 -17.71 3.28 -6.63
N GLY A 15 -16.88 4.28 -6.96
CA GLY A 15 -15.54 4.44 -6.41
C GLY A 15 -14.52 3.44 -6.95
N ALA A 16 -13.35 3.41 -6.33
CA ALA A 16 -12.23 2.52 -6.67
C ALA A 16 -11.90 1.63 -5.46
N GLY A 17 -12.39 0.39 -5.47
CA GLY A 17 -12.25 -0.55 -4.36
C GLY A 17 -11.29 -1.72 -4.61
N LEU A 18 -10.75 -1.86 -5.84
CA LEU A 18 -9.81 -2.93 -6.15
C LEU A 18 -8.37 -2.48 -5.83
N PRO A 19 -7.72 -3.09 -4.83
CA PRO A 19 -6.34 -2.75 -4.52
C PRO A 19 -5.40 -3.19 -5.64
N ASN A 20 -4.41 -2.36 -5.93
CA ASN A 20 -3.30 -2.74 -6.78
C ASN A 20 -2.23 -3.42 -5.94
N PHE A 21 -1.58 -4.43 -6.53
CA PHE A 21 -0.45 -5.14 -5.97
C PHE A 21 0.78 -4.93 -6.85
N MET A 22 1.96 -5.28 -6.35
CA MET A 22 3.21 -5.09 -7.06
C MET A 22 3.50 -6.23 -8.05
N ASN A 23 2.83 -7.37 -7.89
CA ASN A 23 3.01 -8.60 -8.68
C ASN A 23 4.45 -9.12 -8.63
N ILE A 24 5.04 -9.12 -7.44
CA ILE A 24 6.40 -9.61 -7.18
C ILE A 24 6.37 -10.96 -6.47
N LYS A 25 7.49 -11.65 -6.51
CA LYS A 25 7.65 -12.96 -5.85
C LYS A 25 7.40 -12.84 -4.35
N GLY A 26 6.62 -13.77 -3.80
CA GLY A 26 6.30 -13.84 -2.38
C GLY A 26 5.18 -12.93 -1.91
N GLU A 27 4.56 -12.12 -2.77
CA GLU A 27 3.49 -11.19 -2.40
C GLU A 27 2.21 -11.87 -1.85
N ASN A 28 2.04 -13.16 -2.12
CA ASN A 28 0.92 -13.96 -1.59
C ASN A 28 1.23 -14.63 -0.24
N SER A 29 2.33 -14.28 0.42
CA SER A 29 2.67 -14.80 1.74
C SER A 29 1.70 -14.31 2.81
N LEU A 30 1.56 -15.08 3.89
CA LEU A 30 0.77 -14.66 5.05
C LEU A 30 1.34 -13.35 5.63
N ASN A 31 0.47 -12.52 6.20
CA ASN A 31 0.76 -11.20 6.76
C ASN A 31 1.14 -10.14 5.71
N ILE A 32 0.88 -10.39 4.43
CA ILE A 32 0.91 -9.36 3.39
C ILE A 32 -0.54 -9.04 2.98
N MET A 33 -0.92 -7.79 3.04
CA MET A 33 -2.27 -7.35 2.69
C MET A 33 -2.28 -5.96 2.06
N SER A 34 -3.35 -5.63 1.37
CA SER A 34 -3.54 -4.27 0.88
C SER A 34 -3.87 -3.31 2.02
N SER A 35 -3.55 -2.02 1.83
CA SER A 35 -3.94 -0.97 2.78
C SER A 35 -5.46 -0.89 2.98
N ASN A 36 -6.24 -1.12 1.92
CA ASN A 36 -7.69 -1.14 2.02
C ASN A 36 -8.18 -2.24 2.97
N GLU A 37 -7.64 -3.45 2.83
CA GLU A 37 -7.96 -4.56 3.73
C GLU A 37 -7.53 -4.25 5.16
N TYR A 38 -6.28 -3.80 5.33
CA TYR A 38 -5.72 -3.47 6.64
C TYR A 38 -6.57 -2.44 7.39
N LEU A 39 -6.84 -1.30 6.75
CA LEU A 39 -7.61 -0.21 7.37
C LEU A 39 -9.07 -0.58 7.60
N THR A 40 -9.68 -1.36 6.69
CA THR A 40 -11.05 -1.87 6.88
C THR A 40 -11.13 -2.80 8.08
N ARG A 41 -10.20 -3.74 8.20
CA ARG A 41 -10.15 -4.65 9.35
C ARG A 41 -9.98 -3.92 10.67
N VAL A 42 -9.03 -2.97 10.74
CA VAL A 42 -8.77 -2.22 11.98
C VAL A 42 -9.92 -1.30 12.34
N ASN A 43 -10.42 -0.49 11.37
CA ASN A 43 -11.34 0.58 11.67
C ASN A 43 -12.83 0.16 11.70
N LEU A 44 -13.21 -0.88 10.95
CA LEU A 44 -14.61 -1.30 10.82
C LEU A 44 -14.90 -2.67 11.43
N MET A 45 -13.89 -3.54 11.57
CA MET A 45 -14.07 -4.92 12.01
C MET A 45 -13.48 -5.19 13.40
N ASP A 46 -13.03 -4.17 14.11
CA ASP A 46 -12.39 -4.30 15.44
C ASP A 46 -11.23 -5.33 15.47
N ALA A 47 -10.56 -5.54 14.34
CA ALA A 47 -9.58 -6.61 14.17
C ALA A 47 -8.28 -6.41 14.99
N ALA A 48 -8.08 -5.24 15.58
CA ALA A 48 -7.01 -4.99 16.57
C ALA A 48 -7.31 -5.66 17.92
N ASN A 49 -8.56 -6.00 18.18
CA ASN A 49 -8.98 -6.75 19.36
C ASN A 49 -8.73 -8.25 19.15
N PRO A 50 -7.92 -8.93 19.99
CA PRO A 50 -7.67 -10.37 19.85
C PRO A 50 -8.92 -11.27 19.95
N LEU A 51 -10.01 -10.73 20.49
CA LEU A 51 -11.28 -11.43 20.64
C LEU A 51 -12.27 -11.16 19.49
N ALA A 52 -11.86 -10.38 18.48
CA ALA A 52 -12.68 -10.18 17.28
C ALA A 52 -12.85 -11.48 16.49
N ASP A 53 -13.90 -11.58 15.68
CA ASP A 53 -14.15 -12.75 14.82
C ASP A 53 -13.02 -13.00 13.80
N THR A 54 -12.39 -11.93 13.36
CA THR A 54 -11.26 -11.97 12.41
C THR A 54 -10.08 -11.12 12.91
N PRO A 55 -9.39 -11.54 13.98
CA PRO A 55 -8.31 -10.75 14.56
C PRO A 55 -7.17 -10.59 13.56
N LEU A 56 -6.54 -9.42 13.59
CA LEU A 56 -5.36 -9.12 12.81
C LEU A 56 -4.11 -9.58 13.56
N ASN A 57 -3.18 -10.21 12.86
CA ASN A 57 -1.84 -10.38 13.40
C ASN A 57 -1.11 -9.02 13.35
N ILE A 58 -0.82 -8.45 14.51
CA ILE A 58 -0.13 -7.17 14.63
C ILE A 58 1.36 -7.44 14.52
N GLY A 59 1.98 -6.93 13.43
CA GLY A 59 3.41 -7.06 13.19
C GLY A 59 4.25 -6.22 14.15
N LYS A 60 5.44 -6.71 14.49
CA LYS A 60 6.45 -5.94 15.21
C LYS A 60 7.26 -5.06 14.28
N HIS A 61 7.64 -5.60 13.10
CA HIS A 61 8.39 -4.91 12.05
C HIS A 61 7.51 -4.81 10.82
N VAL A 62 6.83 -3.66 10.69
CA VAL A 62 5.82 -3.43 9.66
C VAL A 62 6.41 -2.65 8.51
N LEU A 63 6.35 -3.20 7.30
CA LEU A 63 6.68 -2.50 6.07
C LEU A 63 5.43 -1.96 5.41
N VAL A 64 5.36 -0.66 5.18
CA VAL A 64 4.30 -0.04 4.37
C VAL A 64 4.86 0.42 3.05
N VAL A 65 4.29 -0.06 1.94
CA VAL A 65 4.77 0.22 0.59
C VAL A 65 3.89 1.24 -0.11
N GLY A 66 4.42 2.42 -0.36
CA GLY A 66 3.68 3.50 -1.04
C GLY A 66 3.97 4.88 -0.47
N GLY A 67 3.49 5.93 -1.14
CA GLY A 67 3.76 7.33 -0.76
C GLY A 67 2.52 8.23 -0.76
N GLY A 68 1.31 7.66 -0.85
CA GLY A 68 0.05 8.38 -0.82
C GLY A 68 -0.55 8.54 0.58
N ASN A 69 -1.67 9.27 0.71
CA ASN A 69 -2.36 9.46 1.98
C ASN A 69 -2.74 8.13 2.64
N THR A 70 -3.20 7.14 1.86
CA THR A 70 -3.55 5.81 2.39
C THR A 70 -2.34 5.08 2.99
N ALA A 71 -1.12 5.30 2.44
CA ALA A 71 0.10 4.79 3.05
C ALA A 71 0.39 5.48 4.38
N MET A 72 0.18 6.80 4.49
CA MET A 72 0.33 7.55 5.75
C MET A 72 -0.66 7.04 6.82
N ASP A 73 -1.94 6.84 6.44
CA ASP A 73 -2.95 6.29 7.34
C ASP A 73 -2.57 4.90 7.83
N SER A 74 -2.09 4.02 6.93
CA SER A 74 -1.64 2.68 7.28
C SER A 74 -0.44 2.67 8.21
N CYS A 75 0.56 3.52 7.95
CA CYS A 75 1.74 3.68 8.80
C CYS A 75 1.36 4.11 10.22
N ARG A 76 0.57 5.16 10.32
CA ARG A 76 0.16 5.73 11.62
C ARG A 76 -0.71 4.75 12.39
N THR A 77 -1.61 4.03 11.71
CA THR A 77 -2.42 2.97 12.32
C THR A 77 -1.54 1.85 12.86
N ALA A 78 -0.62 1.32 12.05
CA ALA A 78 0.31 0.26 12.47
C ALA A 78 1.19 0.71 13.65
N LYS A 79 1.68 1.96 13.63
CA LYS A 79 2.47 2.53 14.72
C LYS A 79 1.70 2.61 16.03
N ARG A 80 0.44 3.06 15.97
CA ARG A 80 -0.44 3.16 17.15
C ARG A 80 -0.81 1.78 17.72
N LEU A 81 -0.80 0.74 16.89
CA LEU A 81 -0.95 -0.65 17.34
C LEU A 81 0.33 -1.26 17.91
N GLY A 82 1.44 -0.51 17.96
CA GLY A 82 2.69 -0.90 18.59
C GLY A 82 3.77 -1.42 17.65
N GLY A 83 3.57 -1.35 16.32
CA GLY A 83 4.57 -1.75 15.34
C GLY A 83 5.76 -0.79 15.25
N ASP A 84 6.94 -1.31 14.94
CA ASP A 84 8.04 -0.53 14.38
C ASP A 84 7.86 -0.44 12.88
N VAL A 85 7.55 0.77 12.39
CA VAL A 85 7.03 0.97 11.04
C VAL A 85 8.06 1.63 10.14
N THR A 86 8.36 0.98 9.02
CA THR A 86 9.14 1.55 7.92
C THR A 86 8.25 1.74 6.71
N LEU A 87 8.16 2.98 6.21
CA LEU A 87 7.53 3.30 4.95
C LEU A 87 8.57 3.24 3.84
N VAL A 88 8.31 2.45 2.80
CA VAL A 88 9.15 2.36 1.60
C VAL A 88 8.48 3.07 0.44
N TYR A 89 9.24 3.93 -0.23
CA TYR A 89 8.77 4.65 -1.41
C TYR A 89 9.85 4.69 -2.50
N ARG A 90 9.45 4.36 -3.73
CA ARG A 90 10.37 4.22 -4.87
C ARG A 90 10.97 5.51 -5.42
N ARG A 91 10.41 6.67 -5.06
CA ARG A 91 10.93 8.01 -5.39
C ARG A 91 11.42 8.71 -4.13
N SER A 92 11.85 9.96 -4.25
CA SER A 92 12.17 10.77 -3.08
C SER A 92 10.91 11.29 -2.38
N GLU A 93 11.10 11.85 -1.21
CA GLU A 93 10.00 12.43 -0.43
C GLU A 93 9.29 13.56 -1.17
N ALA A 94 10.03 14.34 -1.96
CA ALA A 94 9.48 15.45 -2.73
C ALA A 94 8.45 15.00 -3.79
N GLU A 95 8.55 13.77 -4.28
CA GLU A 95 7.60 13.19 -5.24
C GLU A 95 6.44 12.43 -4.59
N MET A 96 6.35 12.41 -3.25
CA MET A 96 5.22 11.75 -2.57
C MET A 96 3.91 12.45 -2.90
N PRO A 97 2.87 11.70 -3.33
CA PRO A 97 1.55 12.27 -3.58
C PRO A 97 0.73 12.54 -2.30
N ALA A 98 1.23 12.15 -1.14
CA ALA A 98 0.61 12.44 0.14
C ALA A 98 0.65 13.95 0.44
N ARG A 99 -0.31 14.43 1.21
CA ARG A 99 -0.31 15.80 1.72
C ARG A 99 0.89 16.00 2.65
N LEU A 100 1.54 17.15 2.56
CA LEU A 100 2.71 17.48 3.38
C LEU A 100 2.43 17.36 4.88
N GLU A 101 1.23 17.73 5.31
CA GLU A 101 0.80 17.61 6.71
C GLU A 101 0.75 16.14 7.16
N GLU A 102 0.26 15.22 6.31
CA GLU A 102 0.20 13.80 6.64
C GLU A 102 1.61 13.17 6.73
N VAL A 103 2.51 13.58 5.85
CA VAL A 103 3.93 13.16 5.91
C VAL A 103 4.58 13.68 7.21
N LYS A 104 4.30 14.94 7.57
CA LYS A 104 4.80 15.53 8.81
C LYS A 104 4.29 14.77 10.04
N HIS A 105 2.99 14.52 10.12
CA HIS A 105 2.39 13.76 11.23
C HIS A 105 2.98 12.35 11.35
N ALA A 106 3.17 11.66 10.21
CA ALA A 106 3.79 10.35 10.21
C ALA A 106 5.22 10.36 10.78
N LYS A 107 6.00 11.38 10.46
CA LYS A 107 7.35 11.58 11.03
C LYS A 107 7.32 11.89 12.52
N GLU A 108 6.41 12.74 12.96
CA GLU A 108 6.22 13.09 14.37
C GLU A 108 5.83 11.86 15.20
N GLU A 109 5.07 10.92 14.62
CA GLU A 109 4.73 9.64 15.25
C GLU A 109 5.89 8.61 15.22
N GLY A 110 7.04 8.95 14.64
CA GLY A 110 8.26 8.12 14.64
C GLY A 110 8.24 6.99 13.61
N ILE A 111 7.64 7.21 12.44
CA ILE A 111 7.72 6.30 11.31
C ILE A 111 9.03 6.52 10.57
N ASN A 112 9.74 5.42 10.26
CA ASN A 112 10.96 5.45 9.45
C ASN A 112 10.60 5.59 7.98
N PHE A 113 11.20 6.58 7.29
CA PHE A 113 11.02 6.80 5.86
C PHE A 113 12.23 6.28 5.08
N LEU A 114 12.04 5.22 4.32
CA LEU A 114 13.03 4.66 3.42
C LEU A 114 12.64 4.97 1.97
N THR A 115 13.00 6.16 1.51
CA THR A 115 12.77 6.61 0.14
C THR A 115 13.82 6.04 -0.82
N LEU A 116 13.57 6.14 -2.13
CA LEU A 116 14.44 5.61 -3.19
C LEU A 116 14.68 4.09 -3.05
N HIS A 117 13.66 3.37 -2.59
CA HIS A 117 13.68 1.92 -2.50
C HIS A 117 12.35 1.34 -3.01
N ASN A 118 12.42 0.20 -3.68
CA ASN A 118 11.26 -0.49 -4.23
C ASN A 118 11.32 -1.98 -3.93
N PRO A 119 10.31 -2.58 -3.29
CA PRO A 119 10.28 -4.02 -3.09
C PRO A 119 10.32 -4.78 -4.42
N ILE A 120 11.13 -5.84 -4.48
CA ILE A 120 11.25 -6.74 -5.63
C ILE A 120 10.96 -8.20 -5.29
N GLU A 121 11.04 -8.57 -4.01
CA GLU A 121 10.72 -9.90 -3.52
C GLU A 121 10.36 -9.84 -2.04
N TYR A 122 9.42 -10.69 -1.63
CA TYR A 122 9.17 -11.02 -0.23
C TYR A 122 9.58 -12.45 0.05
N ILE A 123 10.26 -12.67 1.17
CA ILE A 123 10.74 -13.97 1.59
C ILE A 123 9.84 -14.47 2.72
N ALA A 124 9.27 -15.66 2.55
CA ALA A 124 8.48 -16.32 3.57
C ALA A 124 9.32 -17.25 4.45
N ASP A 125 8.82 -17.51 5.64
CA ASP A 125 9.32 -18.58 6.52
C ASP A 125 8.74 -19.95 6.11
N GLU A 126 9.06 -20.99 6.90
CA GLU A 126 8.57 -22.36 6.67
C GLU A 126 7.05 -22.50 6.83
N LYS A 127 6.40 -21.56 7.51
CA LYS A 127 4.93 -21.50 7.70
C LYS A 127 4.22 -20.68 6.63
N GLY A 128 4.97 -20.10 5.69
CA GLY A 128 4.46 -19.23 4.64
C GLY A 128 4.19 -17.79 5.07
N ALA A 129 4.61 -17.38 6.27
CA ALA A 129 4.50 -15.99 6.72
C ALA A 129 5.70 -15.17 6.24
N VAL A 130 5.47 -13.92 5.86
CA VAL A 130 6.55 -13.02 5.47
C VAL A 130 7.54 -12.84 6.61
N LYS A 131 8.84 -12.93 6.32
CA LYS A 131 9.93 -12.72 7.27
C LYS A 131 10.94 -11.68 6.82
N ALA A 132 10.99 -11.38 5.52
CA ALA A 132 11.90 -10.37 4.99
C ALA A 132 11.38 -9.80 3.66
N ALA A 133 11.80 -8.58 3.35
CA ALA A 133 11.57 -7.90 2.08
C ALA A 133 12.91 -7.54 1.42
N VAL A 134 13.08 -7.89 0.15
CA VAL A 134 14.23 -7.47 -0.66
C VAL A 134 13.84 -6.22 -1.42
N LEU A 135 14.60 -5.16 -1.22
CA LEU A 135 14.35 -3.84 -1.79
C LEU A 135 15.45 -3.48 -2.78
N GLN A 136 15.06 -3.09 -3.98
CA GLN A 136 15.94 -2.48 -4.97
C GLN A 136 16.19 -1.02 -4.60
N VAL A 137 17.45 -0.61 -4.59
CA VAL A 137 17.81 0.81 -4.47
C VAL A 137 17.48 1.53 -5.78
N MET A 138 16.89 2.70 -5.67
CA MET A 138 16.45 3.50 -6.81
C MET A 138 17.20 4.82 -6.86
N GLU A 139 17.26 5.43 -8.03
CA GLU A 139 17.64 6.82 -8.24
C GLU A 139 16.54 7.56 -9.03
N LEU A 140 16.64 8.88 -9.09
CA LEU A 140 15.67 9.69 -9.83
C LEU A 140 16.22 10.01 -11.23
N GLY A 141 15.55 9.51 -12.25
CA GLY A 141 15.76 9.84 -13.65
C GLY A 141 14.99 11.09 -14.08
N GLU A 142 14.67 11.15 -15.38
CA GLU A 142 13.90 12.24 -15.98
C GLU A 142 12.45 12.29 -15.49
N PRO A 143 11.81 13.47 -15.52
CA PRO A 143 10.38 13.60 -15.18
C PRO A 143 9.49 12.76 -16.09
N ASP A 144 8.47 12.12 -15.49
CA ASP A 144 7.40 11.44 -16.22
C ASP A 144 6.33 12.42 -16.73
N ALA A 145 5.30 11.90 -17.42
CA ALA A 145 4.19 12.71 -17.95
C ALA A 145 3.41 13.51 -16.87
N SER A 146 3.54 13.15 -15.58
CA SER A 146 2.97 13.89 -14.46
C SER A 146 3.90 14.97 -13.90
N GLY A 147 5.09 15.14 -14.47
CA GLY A 147 6.13 16.07 -13.99
C GLY A 147 6.95 15.54 -12.81
N ARG A 148 6.70 14.32 -12.33
CA ARG A 148 7.47 13.71 -11.24
C ARG A 148 8.63 12.90 -11.81
N ARG A 149 9.80 12.98 -11.17
CA ARG A 149 10.97 12.26 -11.61
C ARG A 149 10.74 10.74 -11.54
N SER A 150 11.12 10.05 -12.62
CA SER A 150 10.95 8.60 -12.75
C SER A 150 11.92 7.85 -11.86
N PRO A 151 11.47 6.78 -11.14
CA PRO A 151 12.38 5.96 -10.37
C PRO A 151 13.14 5.01 -11.32
N VAL A 152 14.46 4.99 -11.23
CA VAL A 152 15.36 4.14 -12.02
C VAL A 152 16.09 3.20 -11.06
N PRO A 153 16.12 1.89 -11.30
CA PRO A 153 16.87 0.97 -10.46
C PRO A 153 18.39 1.20 -10.59
N VAL A 154 19.08 1.20 -9.45
CA VAL A 154 20.54 1.20 -9.42
C VAL A 154 21.00 -0.25 -9.53
N GLU A 155 21.73 -0.59 -10.59
CA GLU A 155 22.17 -1.97 -10.85
C GLU A 155 22.91 -2.58 -9.65
N ASP A 156 22.63 -3.84 -9.38
CA ASP A 156 23.26 -4.68 -8.34
C ASP A 156 23.20 -4.10 -6.91
N LYS A 157 22.30 -3.15 -6.63
CA LYS A 157 22.12 -2.59 -5.29
C LYS A 157 20.77 -2.96 -4.71
N THR A 158 20.81 -3.92 -3.79
CA THR A 158 19.63 -4.34 -3.02
C THR A 158 19.89 -4.24 -1.52
N VAL A 159 18.81 -4.07 -0.76
CA VAL A 159 18.80 -4.10 0.71
C VAL A 159 17.75 -5.10 1.15
N THR A 160 18.05 -5.90 2.15
CA THR A 160 17.08 -6.80 2.77
C THR A 160 16.69 -6.28 4.13
N LEU A 161 15.39 -6.17 4.38
CA LEU A 161 14.82 -5.79 5.68
C LEU A 161 14.08 -6.98 6.28
N ASP A 162 14.32 -7.25 7.55
CA ASP A 162 13.50 -8.17 8.32
C ASP A 162 12.14 -7.53 8.61
N VAL A 163 11.07 -8.21 8.21
CA VAL A 163 9.69 -7.74 8.38
C VAL A 163 8.79 -8.92 8.72
N ASP A 164 7.76 -8.71 9.50
CA ASP A 164 6.77 -9.73 9.85
C ASP A 164 5.34 -9.36 9.43
N GLN A 165 5.19 -8.16 8.89
CA GLN A 165 3.95 -7.69 8.24
C GLN A 165 4.27 -6.72 7.10
N VAL A 166 3.54 -6.83 5.98
CA VAL A 166 3.63 -5.90 4.85
C VAL A 166 2.25 -5.37 4.49
N ILE A 167 2.16 -4.05 4.33
CA ILE A 167 0.93 -3.35 3.92
C ILE A 167 1.20 -2.67 2.57
N VAL A 168 0.53 -3.16 1.52
CA VAL A 168 0.70 -2.65 0.15
C VAL A 168 -0.27 -1.50 -0.10
N ALA A 169 0.26 -0.29 -0.32
CA ALA A 169 -0.48 0.96 -0.50
C ALA A 169 -0.14 1.66 -1.82
N VAL A 170 -0.10 0.89 -2.92
CA VAL A 170 0.32 1.37 -4.25
C VAL A 170 -0.84 1.83 -5.14
N GLY A 171 -1.96 2.12 -4.52
CA GLY A 171 -3.15 2.66 -5.18
C GLY A 171 -4.27 1.64 -5.33
N VAL A 172 -5.37 2.12 -5.87
CA VAL A 172 -6.60 1.36 -6.11
C VAL A 172 -7.12 1.63 -7.52
N SER A 173 -7.86 0.67 -8.07
CA SER A 173 -8.50 0.77 -9.37
C SER A 173 -10.02 0.65 -9.25
N PRO A 174 -10.81 1.31 -10.12
CA PRO A 174 -12.24 1.12 -10.17
C PRO A 174 -12.59 -0.29 -10.63
N ASN A 175 -13.68 -0.85 -10.09
CA ASN A 175 -14.17 -2.14 -10.55
C ASN A 175 -14.73 -2.00 -11.98
N PRO A 176 -14.17 -2.71 -12.98
CA PRO A 176 -14.58 -2.56 -14.37
C PRO A 176 -15.87 -3.31 -14.75
N LEU A 177 -16.51 -4.03 -13.82
CA LEU A 177 -17.68 -4.86 -14.12
C LEU A 177 -18.84 -4.04 -14.71
N VAL A 178 -19.19 -2.91 -14.07
CA VAL A 178 -20.30 -2.08 -14.57
C VAL A 178 -19.97 -1.43 -15.90
N PRO A 179 -18.84 -0.71 -16.07
CA PRO A 179 -18.49 -0.12 -17.37
C PRO A 179 -18.36 -1.15 -18.51
N LYS A 180 -17.82 -2.35 -18.21
CA LYS A 180 -17.67 -3.41 -19.22
C LYS A 180 -18.97 -4.16 -19.56
N SER A 181 -20.00 -4.05 -18.72
CA SER A 181 -21.29 -4.69 -18.96
C SER A 181 -22.22 -3.87 -19.89
N ILE A 182 -21.83 -2.65 -20.22
CA ILE A 182 -22.60 -1.73 -21.07
C ILE A 182 -21.89 -1.68 -22.43
N GLU A 183 -22.56 -2.20 -23.47
CA GLU A 183 -22.14 -2.02 -24.85
C GLU A 183 -22.55 -0.61 -25.31
N GLY A 184 -21.57 0.26 -25.64
CA GLY A 184 -21.85 1.61 -26.11
C GLY A 184 -20.62 2.39 -26.44
#